data_a3c50e3134900a19addd8ebcd3e33e54
#
_entry.id   a3c50e3134900a19addd8ebcd3e33e54
#
_cell.length_a   1.000
_cell.length_b   1.000
_cell.length_c   1.000
_cell.angle_alpha   90.00
_cell.angle_beta   90.00
_cell.angle_gamma   90.00
#
_symmetry.space_group_name_H-M   'P 1'
#
loop_
_entity.id
_entity.type
_entity.pdbx_description
1 polymer ?
#
loop_
_entity_poly.entity_id
_entity_poly.type
_entity_poly.pdbx_seq_one_letter_code
_entity_poly.pdbx_strand_id
1 'polypeptide(L)'
;MVQLKVLSGKQAGAVTAARRFPFIVGRDASANLRLEEEGVWERHLELDLQMPDGFVLKVHPQARATVNDQPVQQALLRNGDLIGIGTVKIRFWLSETRQMGLRPRELLTWATLAALCAGQVALIYALLR
;
A
#
# COMPACT_ATOMS: atom_id res chain seq x y z
N MET A 1 4.62 2.48 3.66
CA MET A 1 3.30 2.84 4.24
C MET A 1 2.23 1.98 3.63
N VAL A 2 1.31 1.49 4.43
CA VAL A 2 0.19 0.67 3.98
C VAL A 2 -1.00 1.56 3.65
N GLN A 3 -1.61 1.34 2.49
CA GLN A 3 -2.86 2.00 2.09
C GLN A 3 -3.95 0.97 1.88
N LEU A 4 -5.14 1.27 2.39
CA LEU A 4 -6.33 0.45 2.22
C LEU A 4 -7.35 1.26 1.43
N LYS A 5 -7.71 0.77 0.25
CA LYS A 5 -8.71 1.41 -0.60
C LYS A 5 -10.00 0.60 -0.56
N VAL A 6 -11.07 1.22 -0.14
CA VAL A 6 -12.40 0.61 -0.13
C VAL A 6 -12.97 0.65 -1.55
N LEU A 7 -13.25 -0.53 -2.13
CA LEU A 7 -13.70 -0.65 -3.52
C LEU A 7 -15.22 -0.72 -3.64
N SER A 8 -15.91 -1.18 -2.60
CA SER A 8 -17.37 -1.33 -2.62
C SER A 8 -17.97 -1.00 -1.26
N GLY A 9 -19.29 -0.79 -1.22
CA GLY A 9 -20.01 -0.40 0.00
C GLY A 9 -20.22 1.10 0.11
N LYS A 10 -20.66 1.56 1.29
CA LYS A 10 -20.98 2.98 1.54
C LYS A 10 -19.77 3.90 1.45
N GLN A 11 -18.58 3.36 1.72
CA GLN A 11 -17.33 4.12 1.70
C GLN A 11 -16.49 3.83 0.45
N ALA A 12 -17.09 3.34 -0.61
CA ALA A 12 -16.39 3.03 -1.85
C ALA A 12 -15.59 4.24 -2.36
N GLY A 13 -14.32 4.03 -2.69
CA GLY A 13 -13.41 5.08 -3.11
C GLY A 13 -12.58 5.70 -1.98
N ALA A 14 -12.92 5.44 -0.71
CA ALA A 14 -12.14 5.93 0.41
C ALA A 14 -10.78 5.24 0.49
N VAL A 15 -9.75 6.02 0.77
CA VAL A 15 -8.37 5.52 0.96
C VAL A 15 -7.94 5.86 2.38
N THR A 16 -7.52 4.83 3.12
CA THR A 16 -7.04 4.99 4.49
C THR A 16 -5.59 4.54 4.57
N ALA A 17 -4.74 5.36 5.16
CA ALA A 17 -3.34 4.99 5.41
C ALA A 17 -3.22 4.31 6.77
N ALA A 18 -2.68 3.11 6.81
CA ALA A 18 -2.36 2.40 8.04
C ALA A 18 -0.92 2.72 8.44
N ARG A 19 -0.77 3.44 9.54
CA ARG A 19 0.54 3.89 10.04
C ARG A 19 0.95 3.21 11.35
N ARG A 20 -0.02 2.69 12.08
CA ARG A 20 0.20 2.03 13.37
C ARG A 20 -0.36 0.63 13.33
N PHE A 21 0.34 -0.30 13.93
CA PHE A 21 -0.07 -1.69 14.00
C PHE A 21 -0.12 -2.15 15.47
N PRO A 22 -1.07 -3.01 15.86
CA PRO A 22 -2.08 -3.61 14.97
C PRO A 22 -3.11 -2.57 14.47
N PHE A 23 -3.55 -2.73 13.23
CA PHE A 23 -4.57 -1.90 12.60
C PHE A 23 -5.89 -2.67 12.55
N ILE A 24 -6.92 -2.17 13.20
CA ILE A 24 -8.19 -2.86 13.36
C ILE A 24 -9.21 -2.36 12.36
N VAL A 25 -9.86 -3.28 11.66
CA VAL A 25 -10.94 -3.01 10.73
C VAL A 25 -12.23 -3.64 11.27
N GLY A 26 -13.28 -2.86 11.38
CA GLY A 26 -14.54 -3.33 11.89
C GLY A 26 -15.59 -2.25 12.01
N ARG A 27 -16.69 -2.58 12.68
CA ARG A 27 -17.83 -1.70 12.87
C ARG A 27 -17.70 -0.81 14.10
N ASP A 28 -16.87 -1.20 15.06
CA ASP A 28 -16.70 -0.48 16.32
C ASP A 28 -16.14 0.94 16.05
N ALA A 29 -16.60 1.90 16.85
CA ALA A 29 -16.10 3.27 16.78
C ALA A 29 -14.62 3.37 17.11
N SER A 30 -14.06 2.42 17.85
CA SER A 30 -12.62 2.36 18.16
C SER A 30 -11.79 1.73 17.05
N ALA A 31 -12.40 1.17 15.99
CA ALA A 31 -11.67 0.59 14.87
C ALA A 31 -10.91 1.67 14.09
N ASN A 32 -9.71 1.35 13.64
CA ASN A 32 -8.90 2.27 12.84
C ASN A 32 -9.54 2.56 11.48
N LEU A 33 -10.15 1.56 10.87
CA LEU A 33 -11.01 1.71 9.71
C LEU A 33 -12.40 1.22 10.10
N ARG A 34 -13.34 2.15 10.23
CA ARG A 34 -14.71 1.83 10.62
C ARG A 34 -15.55 1.56 9.38
N LEU A 35 -16.16 0.36 9.35
CA LEU A 35 -17.06 -0.05 8.28
C LEU A 35 -18.45 -0.33 8.85
N GLU A 36 -19.42 0.51 8.49
CA GLU A 36 -20.82 0.35 8.93
C GLU A 36 -21.64 -0.37 7.86
N GLU A 37 -21.26 -1.62 7.57
CA GLU A 37 -21.90 -2.44 6.56
C GLU A 37 -22.45 -3.72 7.19
N GLU A 38 -23.46 -4.31 6.53
CA GLU A 38 -23.97 -5.63 6.94
C GLU A 38 -22.88 -6.69 6.78
N GLY A 39 -22.79 -7.58 7.75
CA GLY A 39 -21.80 -8.64 7.75
C GLY A 39 -20.46 -8.24 8.32
N VAL A 40 -20.31 -7.00 8.78
CA VAL A 40 -19.07 -6.52 9.44
C VAL A 40 -19.27 -6.58 10.95
N TRP A 41 -18.38 -7.29 11.65
CA TRP A 41 -18.36 -7.36 13.11
C TRP A 41 -17.69 -6.12 13.70
N GLU A 42 -17.89 -5.89 15.00
CA GLU A 42 -17.27 -4.75 15.71
C GLU A 42 -15.76 -4.73 15.53
N ARG A 43 -15.11 -5.87 15.74
CA ARG A 43 -13.69 -6.08 15.42
C ARG A 43 -13.60 -7.24 14.43
N HIS A 44 -13.69 -6.95 13.16
CA HIS A 44 -13.78 -7.98 12.15
C HIS A 44 -12.42 -8.61 11.85
N LEU A 45 -11.41 -7.78 11.63
CA LEU A 45 -10.06 -8.25 11.37
C LEU A 45 -9.02 -7.27 11.88
N GLU A 46 -7.80 -7.74 11.95
CA GLU A 46 -6.65 -7.01 12.43
C GLU A 46 -5.50 -7.21 11.46
N LEU A 47 -4.85 -6.11 11.09
CA LEU A 47 -3.60 -6.12 10.33
C LEU A 47 -2.44 -5.90 11.28
N ASP A 48 -1.48 -6.81 11.28
CA ASP A 48 -0.30 -6.73 12.12
C ASP A 48 0.97 -6.79 11.28
N LEU A 49 2.01 -6.12 11.73
CA LEU A 49 3.32 -6.18 11.11
C LEU A 49 4.21 -7.13 11.90
N GLN A 50 4.54 -8.28 11.30
CA GLN A 50 5.41 -9.29 11.89
C GLN A 50 6.69 -9.41 11.09
N MET A 51 7.80 -8.94 11.65
CA MET A 51 9.10 -9.05 11.00
C MET A 51 9.70 -10.45 11.26
N PRO A 52 10.36 -11.08 10.29
CA PRO A 52 10.64 -10.60 8.93
C PRO A 52 9.54 -10.88 7.90
N ASP A 53 8.44 -11.55 8.30
CA ASP A 53 7.43 -12.08 7.39
C ASP A 53 6.64 -10.99 6.65
N GLY A 54 6.39 -9.84 7.30
CA GLY A 54 5.65 -8.74 6.72
C GLY A 54 4.29 -8.51 7.36
N PHE A 55 3.29 -8.16 6.55
CA PHE A 55 1.96 -7.85 7.06
C PHE A 55 1.08 -9.08 7.13
N VAL A 56 0.52 -9.34 8.30
CA VAL A 56 -0.33 -10.51 8.56
C VAL A 56 -1.75 -10.03 8.83
N LEU A 57 -2.71 -10.63 8.12
CA LEU A 57 -4.14 -10.45 8.36
C LEU A 57 -4.61 -11.51 9.35
N LYS A 58 -5.23 -11.08 10.45
CA LYS A 58 -5.86 -11.97 11.42
C LYS A 58 -7.33 -11.66 11.49
N VAL A 59 -8.17 -12.65 11.23
CA VAL A 59 -9.62 -12.53 11.24
C VAL A 59 -10.16 -12.99 12.60
N HIS A 60 -11.15 -12.26 13.13
CA HIS A 60 -11.83 -12.67 14.36
C HIS A 60 -12.41 -14.08 14.20
N PRO A 61 -12.32 -14.96 15.23
CA PRO A 61 -12.74 -16.36 15.10
C PRO A 61 -14.19 -16.55 14.65
N GLN A 62 -15.08 -15.61 14.98
CA GLN A 62 -16.50 -15.67 14.58
C GLN A 62 -16.79 -14.90 13.30
N ALA A 63 -15.84 -14.14 12.80
CA ALA A 63 -16.00 -13.36 11.59
C ALA A 63 -15.48 -14.12 10.36
N ARG A 64 -15.93 -13.71 9.18
CA ARG A 64 -15.51 -14.29 7.91
C ARG A 64 -14.87 -13.23 7.04
N ALA A 65 -13.73 -13.55 6.47
CA ALA A 65 -13.05 -12.69 5.53
C ALA A 65 -12.41 -13.53 4.42
N THR A 66 -12.18 -12.91 3.28
CA THR A 66 -11.50 -13.54 2.15
C THR A 66 -10.30 -12.72 1.73
N VAL A 67 -9.30 -13.39 1.17
CA VAL A 67 -8.19 -12.73 0.49
C VAL A 67 -8.14 -13.30 -0.93
N ASN A 68 -8.32 -12.45 -1.92
CA ASN A 68 -8.43 -12.86 -3.33
C ASN A 68 -9.49 -13.95 -3.55
N ASP A 69 -10.67 -13.76 -2.93
CA ASP A 69 -11.82 -14.66 -2.95
C ASP A 69 -11.61 -16.01 -2.25
N GLN A 70 -10.52 -16.18 -1.51
CA GLN A 70 -10.26 -17.38 -0.72
C GLN A 70 -10.56 -17.13 0.76
N PRO A 71 -11.42 -17.94 1.41
CA PRO A 71 -11.69 -17.78 2.84
C PRO A 71 -10.42 -17.99 3.66
N VAL A 72 -10.17 -17.07 4.60
CA VAL A 72 -8.98 -17.14 5.44
C VAL A 72 -9.32 -16.77 6.88
N GLN A 73 -8.61 -17.35 7.85
CA GLN A 73 -8.60 -16.90 9.24
C GLN A 73 -7.33 -16.12 9.55
N GLN A 74 -6.24 -16.44 8.87
CA GLN A 74 -4.98 -15.74 8.96
C GLN A 74 -4.27 -15.86 7.62
N ALA A 75 -3.70 -14.77 7.14
CA ALA A 75 -3.00 -14.75 5.86
C ALA A 75 -1.87 -13.74 5.86
N LEU A 76 -0.79 -14.05 5.17
CA LEU A 76 0.26 -13.10 4.86
C LEU A 76 -0.17 -12.26 3.65
N LEU A 77 -0.24 -10.95 3.82
CA LEU A 77 -0.69 -10.03 2.76
C LEU A 77 0.44 -9.65 1.83
N ARG A 78 0.09 -9.55 0.56
CA ARG A 78 0.98 -9.07 -0.51
C ARG A 78 0.41 -7.80 -1.13
N ASN A 79 1.27 -7.01 -1.74
CA ASN A 79 0.85 -5.79 -2.43
C ASN A 79 -0.19 -6.10 -3.52
N GLY A 80 -1.32 -5.43 -3.44
CA GLY A 80 -2.42 -5.62 -4.38
C GLY A 80 -3.46 -6.65 -3.97
N ASP A 81 -3.32 -7.31 -2.80
CA ASP A 81 -4.29 -8.29 -2.33
C ASP A 81 -5.66 -7.65 -2.08
N LEU A 82 -6.71 -8.39 -2.44
CA LEU A 82 -8.09 -7.97 -2.27
C LEU A 82 -8.70 -8.65 -1.05
N ILE A 83 -9.03 -7.86 -0.04
CA ILE A 83 -9.64 -8.33 1.20
C ILE A 83 -11.15 -8.17 1.09
N GLY A 84 -11.89 -9.26 1.29
CA GLY A 84 -13.36 -9.25 1.30
C GLY A 84 -13.90 -9.37 2.71
N ILE A 85 -14.78 -8.46 3.11
CA ILE A 85 -15.48 -8.45 4.39
C ILE A 85 -16.97 -8.27 4.10
N GLY A 86 -17.75 -9.35 4.19
CA GLY A 86 -19.15 -9.28 3.81
C GLY A 86 -19.32 -8.80 2.36
N THR A 87 -20.02 -7.70 2.16
CA THR A 87 -20.18 -7.08 0.84
C THR A 87 -19.09 -6.07 0.50
N VAL A 88 -18.21 -5.77 1.44
CA VAL A 88 -17.16 -4.77 1.28
C VAL A 88 -15.89 -5.40 0.73
N LYS A 89 -15.31 -4.79 -0.28
CA LYS A 89 -14.01 -5.17 -0.85
C LYS A 89 -13.00 -4.07 -0.57
N ILE A 90 -11.84 -4.46 -0.05
CA ILE A 90 -10.75 -3.54 0.30
C ILE A 90 -9.48 -4.01 -0.39
N ARG A 91 -8.80 -3.12 -1.11
CA ARG A 91 -7.52 -3.43 -1.72
C ARG A 91 -6.38 -2.99 -0.81
N PHE A 92 -5.47 -3.90 -0.56
CA PHE A 92 -4.26 -3.65 0.22
C PHE A 92 -3.13 -3.21 -0.70
N TRP A 93 -2.55 -2.05 -0.42
CA TRP A 93 -1.42 -1.50 -1.17
C TRP A 93 -0.27 -1.18 -0.24
N LEU A 94 0.92 -1.51 -0.67
CA LEU A 94 2.14 -0.99 -0.06
C LEU A 94 2.55 0.25 -0.81
N SER A 95 2.38 1.42 -0.17
CA SER A 95 2.79 2.69 -0.75
C SER A 95 4.31 2.78 -0.74
N GLU A 96 4.91 2.97 -1.92
CA GLU A 96 6.35 3.13 -2.04
C GLU A 96 6.76 4.54 -1.65
N THR A 97 7.11 4.75 -0.38
CA THR A 97 7.74 6.00 0.06
C THR A 97 9.11 6.22 -0.56
N ARG A 98 9.70 5.18 -1.15
CA ARG A 98 11.02 5.22 -1.78
C ARG A 98 11.04 6.01 -3.10
N GLN A 99 9.92 6.22 -3.76
CA GLN A 99 9.86 6.97 -5.02
C GLN A 99 10.33 8.42 -4.85
N MET A 100 10.06 9.04 -3.72
CA MET A 100 10.53 10.40 -3.44
C MET A 100 12.04 10.48 -3.29
N GLY A 101 12.69 9.42 -2.82
CA GLY A 101 14.14 9.35 -2.68
C GLY A 101 14.88 9.10 -3.99
N LEU A 102 14.22 8.55 -5.01
CA LEU A 102 14.82 8.25 -6.32
C LEU A 102 14.84 9.46 -7.25
N ARG A 103 13.89 10.37 -7.14
CA ARG A 103 13.82 11.57 -7.98
C ARG A 103 15.10 12.43 -7.97
N PRO A 104 15.71 12.75 -6.82
CA PRO A 104 16.97 13.47 -6.78
C PRO A 104 18.10 12.75 -7.50
N ARG A 105 18.15 11.43 -7.42
CA ARG A 105 19.17 10.63 -8.12
C ARG A 105 19.00 10.68 -9.64
N GLU A 106 17.78 10.60 -10.14
CA GLU A 106 17.50 10.72 -11.55
C GLU A 106 17.91 12.08 -12.09
N LEU A 107 17.60 13.17 -11.39
CA LEU A 107 18.00 14.51 -11.77
C LEU A 107 19.52 14.66 -11.83
N LEU A 108 20.25 14.11 -10.88
CA LEU A 108 21.71 14.11 -10.87
C LEU A 108 22.29 13.32 -12.03
N THR A 109 21.73 12.18 -12.37
CA THR A 109 22.15 11.36 -13.50
C THR A 109 21.99 12.11 -14.82
N TRP A 110 20.85 12.75 -15.05
CA TRP A 110 20.58 13.56 -16.23
C TRP A 110 21.51 14.76 -16.34
N ALA A 111 21.77 15.46 -15.26
CA ALA A 111 22.70 16.58 -15.23
C ALA A 111 24.13 16.15 -15.58
N THR A 112 24.58 14.99 -15.07
CA THR A 112 25.89 14.43 -15.39
C THR A 112 26.01 14.07 -16.87
N LEU A 113 25.00 13.43 -17.46
CA LEU A 113 24.97 13.10 -18.87
C LEU A 113 24.99 14.35 -19.74
N ALA A 114 24.23 15.38 -19.41
CA ALA A 114 24.23 16.64 -20.15
C ALA A 114 25.61 17.33 -20.09
N ALA A 115 26.26 17.33 -18.93
CA ALA A 115 27.61 17.90 -18.80
C ALA A 115 28.65 17.15 -19.64
N LEU A 116 28.61 15.83 -19.71
CA LEU A 116 29.48 15.02 -20.53
C LEU A 116 29.28 15.32 -22.03
N CYS A 117 28.04 15.42 -22.49
CA CYS A 117 27.74 15.75 -23.88
C CYS A 117 28.27 17.16 -24.28
N ALA A 118 28.06 18.14 -23.40
CA ALA A 118 28.57 19.50 -23.64
C ALA A 118 30.12 19.52 -23.71
N GLY A 119 30.79 18.77 -22.83
CA GLY A 119 32.25 18.66 -22.85
C GLY A 119 32.78 18.05 -24.13
N GLN A 120 32.14 17.02 -24.68
CA GLN A 120 32.50 16.39 -25.92
C GLN A 120 32.35 17.34 -27.14
N VAL A 121 31.25 18.07 -27.18
CA VAL A 121 31.01 19.05 -28.25
C VAL A 121 32.07 20.16 -28.22
N ALA A 122 32.41 20.68 -27.06
CA ALA A 122 33.43 21.69 -26.89
C ALA A 122 34.83 21.20 -27.35
N LEU A 123 35.15 19.93 -27.00
CA LEU A 123 36.40 19.31 -27.40
C LEU A 123 36.49 19.16 -28.93
N ILE A 124 35.44 18.66 -29.56
CA ILE A 124 35.38 18.53 -31.04
C ILE A 124 35.53 19.88 -31.71
N TYR A 125 34.86 20.89 -31.23
CA TYR A 125 34.94 22.24 -31.74
C TYR A 125 36.37 22.79 -31.65
N ALA A 126 37.04 22.59 -30.51
CA ALA A 126 38.41 23.02 -30.31
C ALA A 126 39.41 22.31 -31.24
N LEU A 127 39.18 21.00 -31.53
CA LEU A 127 40.03 20.23 -32.43
C LEU A 127 39.82 20.58 -33.92
N LEU A 128 38.63 21.01 -34.31
CA LEU A 128 38.29 21.40 -35.67
C LEU A 128 38.68 22.83 -36.00
N ARG A 129 39.05 23.57 -35.02
CA ARG A 129 39.48 24.95 -35.16
C ARG A 129 40.99 25.02 -35.43
#